data_59339cf1e6a627a1197589e6d38ada63
#
_entry.id   59339cf1e6a627a1197589e6d38ada63
#
_cell.length_a   1.000
_cell.length_b   1.000
_cell.length_c   1.000
_cell.angle_alpha   90.00
_cell.angle_beta   90.00
_cell.angle_gamma   90.00
#
_symmetry.space_group_name_H-M   'P 1'
#
loop_
_entity.id
_entity.type
_entity.pdbx_description
1 polymer ?
#
loop_
_entity_poly.entity_id
_entity_poly.type
_entity_poly.pdbx_seq_one_letter_code
_entity_poly.pdbx_strand_id
1 'polypeptide(L)'
;DTDNWAWPRHTGDFSMFRIYADKDNRPAAYSPDNVPYRSKKHFKISTEGIQEGDFTMIYGFPGNTQEYILSDAVDYIVHRSDPMKIRIRTERLDRINAAQEKDPAMRIMYAAINAGISNAWKKWQGEALGLTRLNTVASKQEYERAFQAWAQDKPEYRDVLKELKAEYARIFDAYFALELMSETIRTGELNRIYNRPSFGDEIYPQVKALNRDLFRVLYREYYDNCPQEYMVPLFAAEVERLGSPEAYALSLIHI
;
A
#
# COMPACT_ATOMS: atom_id res chain seq x y z
N ASP A 1 9.46 -10.35 -1.03
CA ASP A 1 10.02 -10.62 0.30
C ASP A 1 9.13 -11.50 1.15
N THR A 2 9.51 -12.75 1.33
CA THR A 2 8.72 -13.70 2.14
C THR A 2 8.67 -13.27 3.61
N ASP A 3 9.73 -12.69 4.12
CA ASP A 3 9.88 -12.23 5.51
C ASP A 3 9.66 -10.72 5.71
N ASN A 4 9.17 -9.98 4.69
CA ASN A 4 8.82 -8.58 4.83
C ASN A 4 7.80 -8.38 5.96
N TRP A 5 8.04 -7.43 6.87
CA TRP A 5 7.29 -7.20 8.12
C TRP A 5 7.35 -8.34 9.15
N ALA A 6 8.19 -9.37 8.94
CA ALA A 6 8.37 -10.48 9.86
C ALA A 6 9.75 -10.45 10.55
N TRP A 7 9.84 -10.99 11.76
CA TRP A 7 11.06 -11.18 12.53
C TRP A 7 11.22 -12.63 12.96
N PRO A 8 12.46 -13.17 13.02
CA PRO A 8 13.72 -12.53 12.59
C PRO A 8 13.83 -12.41 11.07
N ARG A 9 14.62 -11.45 10.59
CA ARG A 9 14.92 -11.29 9.15
C ARG A 9 15.86 -12.39 8.69
N HIS A 10 15.56 -12.98 7.53
CA HIS A 10 16.35 -14.02 6.89
C HIS A 10 16.88 -13.61 5.51
N THR A 11 16.44 -12.48 4.98
CA THR A 11 16.83 -11.93 3.69
C THR A 11 17.53 -10.59 3.85
N GLY A 12 18.42 -10.27 2.90
CA GLY A 12 19.03 -8.96 2.76
C GLY A 12 18.57 -8.29 1.49
N ASP A 13 18.00 -7.09 1.61
CA ASP A 13 17.51 -6.31 0.48
C ASP A 13 18.58 -5.32 0.05
N PHE A 14 19.52 -5.77 -0.79
CA PHE A 14 20.58 -4.93 -1.35
C PHE A 14 20.83 -5.26 -2.82
N SER A 15 21.32 -4.26 -3.54
CA SER A 15 21.82 -4.42 -4.91
C SER A 15 23.20 -3.81 -5.04
N MET A 16 24.06 -4.47 -5.81
CA MET A 16 25.40 -4.00 -6.09
C MET A 16 25.52 -3.64 -7.56
N PHE A 17 25.94 -2.42 -7.84
CA PHE A 17 26.17 -1.94 -9.19
C PHE A 17 27.65 -1.63 -9.37
N ARG A 18 28.19 -1.96 -10.56
CA ARG A 18 29.53 -1.56 -10.95
C ARG A 18 29.44 -0.61 -12.14
N ILE A 19 30.04 0.56 -11.99
CA ILE A 19 30.13 1.55 -13.06
C ILE A 19 31.40 1.26 -13.88
N TYR A 20 31.26 1.33 -15.21
CA TYR A 20 32.36 1.19 -16.16
C TYR A 20 32.61 2.53 -16.87
N ALA A 21 33.85 2.77 -17.23
CA ALA A 21 34.36 3.95 -17.90
C ALA A 21 35.30 3.54 -19.03
N ASP A 22 35.73 4.49 -19.86
CA ASP A 22 36.82 4.25 -20.80
C ASP A 22 38.19 4.00 -20.08
N LYS A 23 39.20 3.66 -20.85
CA LYS A 23 40.54 3.39 -20.30
C LYS A 23 41.17 4.58 -19.58
N ASP A 24 40.72 5.81 -19.90
CA ASP A 24 41.15 7.06 -19.27
C ASP A 24 40.29 7.46 -18.07
N ASN A 25 39.37 6.58 -17.64
CA ASN A 25 38.43 6.80 -16.53
C ASN A 25 37.41 7.93 -16.77
N ARG A 26 36.98 8.12 -18.04
CA ARG A 26 36.00 9.12 -18.45
C ARG A 26 34.65 8.44 -18.76
N PRO A 27 33.52 9.17 -18.64
CA PRO A 27 32.25 8.67 -19.11
C PRO A 27 32.31 8.24 -20.58
N ALA A 28 31.79 7.07 -20.88
CA ALA A 28 31.80 6.50 -22.22
C ALA A 28 30.51 5.75 -22.51
N ALA A 29 30.14 5.65 -23.78
CA ALA A 29 29.13 4.73 -24.23
C ALA A 29 29.55 3.27 -23.98
N TYR A 30 28.59 2.34 -24.00
CA TYR A 30 28.89 0.92 -23.82
C TYR A 30 29.95 0.43 -24.83
N SER A 31 30.99 -0.20 -24.33
CA SER A 31 31.98 -0.93 -25.11
C SER A 31 32.49 -2.12 -24.28
N PRO A 32 32.79 -3.27 -24.92
CA PRO A 32 33.43 -4.40 -24.23
C PRO A 32 34.83 -4.06 -23.70
N ASP A 33 35.48 -3.00 -24.21
CA ASP A 33 36.79 -2.52 -23.77
C ASP A 33 36.73 -1.61 -22.54
N ASN A 34 35.56 -1.23 -22.09
CA ASN A 34 35.39 -0.41 -20.90
C ASN A 34 35.91 -1.12 -19.66
N VAL A 35 36.53 -0.36 -18.75
CA VAL A 35 37.12 -0.83 -17.50
C VAL A 35 36.30 -0.33 -16.31
N PRO A 36 36.37 -0.99 -15.14
CA PRO A 36 35.72 -0.48 -13.94
C PRO A 36 36.17 0.94 -13.60
N TYR A 37 35.17 1.83 -13.41
CA TYR A 37 35.43 3.21 -13.01
C TYR A 37 36.20 3.28 -11.69
N ARG A 38 37.21 4.10 -11.64
CA ARG A 38 38.04 4.37 -10.45
C ARG A 38 37.60 5.68 -9.79
N SER A 39 36.88 5.56 -8.67
CA SER A 39 36.42 6.72 -7.90
C SER A 39 37.61 7.43 -7.22
N LYS A 40 37.60 8.76 -7.25
CA LYS A 40 38.61 9.59 -6.51
C LYS A 40 38.42 9.50 -5.00
N LYS A 41 37.19 9.30 -4.53
CA LYS A 41 36.80 9.10 -3.12
C LYS A 41 35.72 8.02 -3.03
N HIS A 42 35.75 7.28 -1.97
CA HIS A 42 34.74 6.29 -1.63
C HIS A 42 34.58 6.22 -0.11
N PHE A 43 33.42 5.81 0.34
CA PHE A 43 33.19 5.49 1.74
C PHE A 43 33.91 4.17 2.09
N LYS A 44 34.55 4.12 3.25
CA LYS A 44 35.06 2.85 3.78
C LYS A 44 33.89 2.04 4.34
N ILE A 45 33.92 0.75 4.09
CA ILE A 45 32.97 -0.19 4.69
C ILE A 45 33.52 -0.58 6.05
N SER A 46 32.79 -0.26 7.12
CA SER A 46 33.11 -0.78 8.46
C SER A 46 32.66 -2.23 8.59
N THR A 47 33.51 -3.07 9.13
CA THR A 47 33.23 -4.46 9.48
C THR A 47 33.11 -4.68 10.99
N GLU A 48 33.20 -3.61 11.79
CA GLU A 48 33.15 -3.67 13.25
C GLU A 48 31.73 -3.95 13.78
N GLY A 49 30.70 -3.66 12.96
CA GLY A 49 29.30 -3.75 13.36
C GLY A 49 28.89 -2.59 14.27
N ILE A 50 27.73 -2.75 14.90
CA ILE A 50 27.17 -1.82 15.89
C ILE A 50 26.95 -2.55 17.21
N GLN A 51 27.08 -1.83 18.32
CA GLN A 51 26.83 -2.33 19.67
C GLN A 51 25.63 -1.64 20.30
N GLU A 52 25.08 -2.24 21.35
CA GLU A 52 24.02 -1.61 22.14
C GLU A 52 24.53 -0.30 22.74
N GLY A 53 23.81 0.80 22.53
CA GLY A 53 24.18 2.15 22.97
C GLY A 53 24.90 2.98 21.93
N ASP A 54 25.29 2.42 20.79
CA ASP A 54 25.86 3.19 19.69
C ASP A 54 24.82 4.12 19.07
N PHE A 55 25.28 5.30 18.63
CA PHE A 55 24.41 6.21 17.88
C PHE A 55 24.12 5.64 16.50
N THR A 56 22.83 5.49 16.19
CA THR A 56 22.35 5.09 14.87
C THR A 56 21.36 6.12 14.31
N MET A 57 21.31 6.26 12.99
CA MET A 57 20.47 7.23 12.32
C MET A 57 19.93 6.66 11.02
N ILE A 58 18.64 6.93 10.76
CA ILE A 58 18.04 6.73 9.43
C ILE A 58 18.08 8.05 8.69
N TYR A 59 18.67 8.06 7.50
CA TYR A 59 18.73 9.23 6.65
C TYR A 59 17.55 9.22 5.68
N GLY A 60 16.49 9.93 6.03
CA GLY A 60 15.26 10.04 5.26
C GLY A 60 13.99 9.91 6.12
N PHE A 61 12.84 10.09 5.48
CA PHE A 61 11.54 9.93 6.13
C PHE A 61 11.08 8.47 6.04
N PRO A 62 10.58 7.88 7.15
CA PRO A 62 10.13 6.47 7.14
C PRO A 62 8.80 6.26 6.40
N GLY A 63 8.27 7.25 5.72
CA GLY A 63 6.99 7.25 5.08
C GLY A 63 5.97 8.10 5.84
N ASN A 64 4.85 7.52 6.23
CA ASN A 64 3.78 8.21 6.93
C ASN A 64 3.56 7.65 8.33
N THR A 65 3.39 8.54 9.31
CA THR A 65 3.08 8.18 10.70
C THR A 65 1.82 8.91 11.16
N GLN A 66 1.05 8.27 12.06
CA GLN A 66 -0.22 8.79 12.58
C GLN A 66 -0.23 8.80 14.12
N GLU A 67 0.86 9.25 14.73
CA GLU A 67 1.03 9.22 16.19
C GLU A 67 -0.06 10.03 16.94
N TYR A 68 -0.46 11.16 16.40
CA TYR A 68 -1.30 12.15 17.09
C TYR A 68 -2.80 12.07 16.78
N ILE A 69 -3.27 10.98 16.18
CA ILE A 69 -4.70 10.76 15.96
C ILE A 69 -5.42 10.37 17.25
N LEU A 70 -6.72 10.63 17.31
CA LEU A 70 -7.58 10.31 18.45
C LEU A 70 -7.94 8.83 18.52
N SER A 71 -8.45 8.41 19.69
CA SER A 71 -8.93 7.05 19.93
C SER A 71 -9.97 6.58 18.90
N ASP A 72 -10.87 7.47 18.49
CA ASP A 72 -11.91 7.18 17.47
C ASP A 72 -11.29 6.81 16.12
N ALA A 73 -10.20 7.49 15.72
CA ALA A 73 -9.50 7.16 14.48
C ALA A 73 -8.71 5.86 14.57
N VAL A 74 -8.11 5.54 15.73
CA VAL A 74 -7.47 4.25 15.97
C VAL A 74 -8.50 3.12 15.95
N ASP A 75 -9.66 3.32 16.57
CA ASP A 75 -10.78 2.37 16.55
C ASP A 75 -11.27 2.10 15.12
N TYR A 76 -11.44 3.16 14.34
CA TYR A 76 -11.79 3.06 12.91
C TYR A 76 -10.76 2.24 12.12
N ILE A 77 -9.46 2.48 12.33
CA ILE A 77 -8.39 1.72 11.65
C ILE A 77 -8.49 0.23 12.00
N VAL A 78 -8.54 -0.10 13.29
CA VAL A 78 -8.50 -1.49 13.78
C VAL A 78 -9.76 -2.28 13.40
N HIS A 79 -10.93 -1.66 13.51
CA HIS A 79 -12.19 -2.39 13.40
C HIS A 79 -12.91 -2.22 12.05
N ARG A 80 -12.51 -1.24 11.23
CA ARG A 80 -13.22 -0.96 9.98
C ARG A 80 -12.28 -0.90 8.77
N SER A 81 -11.26 -0.06 8.78
CA SER A 81 -10.37 0.19 7.65
C SER A 81 -9.48 -1.01 7.34
N ASP A 82 -8.66 -1.45 8.30
CA ASP A 82 -7.71 -2.54 8.10
C ASP A 82 -8.40 -3.88 7.80
N PRO A 83 -9.47 -4.30 8.50
CA PRO A 83 -10.17 -5.54 8.18
C PRO A 83 -10.71 -5.58 6.75
N MET A 84 -11.27 -4.48 6.26
CA MET A 84 -11.76 -4.36 4.87
C MET A 84 -10.60 -4.51 3.88
N LYS A 85 -9.51 -3.76 4.07
CA LYS A 85 -8.33 -3.79 3.19
C LYS A 85 -7.64 -5.16 3.17
N ILE A 86 -7.49 -5.78 4.34
CA ILE A 86 -6.92 -7.12 4.49
C ILE A 86 -7.75 -8.13 3.70
N ARG A 87 -9.08 -8.13 3.88
CA ARG A 87 -9.98 -9.04 3.17
C ARG A 87 -9.86 -8.90 1.66
N ILE A 88 -9.95 -7.69 1.13
CA ILE A 88 -9.86 -7.41 -0.31
C ILE A 88 -8.51 -7.87 -0.88
N ARG A 89 -7.41 -7.56 -0.18
CA ARG A 89 -6.08 -7.97 -0.65
C ARG A 89 -5.83 -9.46 -0.53
N THR A 90 -6.42 -10.13 0.46
CA THR A 90 -6.39 -11.60 0.54
C THR A 90 -7.03 -12.22 -0.71
N GLU A 91 -8.24 -11.79 -1.07
CA GLU A 91 -8.92 -12.24 -2.28
C GLU A 91 -8.10 -12.01 -3.56
N ARG A 92 -7.40 -10.88 -3.65
CA ARG A 92 -6.51 -10.58 -4.79
C ARG A 92 -5.29 -11.49 -4.80
N LEU A 93 -4.60 -11.63 -3.67
CA LEU A 93 -3.40 -12.44 -3.54
C LEU A 93 -3.66 -13.91 -3.82
N ASP A 94 -4.77 -14.48 -3.33
CA ASP A 94 -5.13 -15.87 -3.57
C ASP A 94 -5.25 -16.17 -5.06
N ARG A 95 -5.89 -15.30 -5.83
CA ARG A 95 -6.02 -15.46 -7.29
C ARG A 95 -4.71 -15.27 -8.03
N ILE A 96 -3.93 -14.27 -7.65
CA ILE A 96 -2.63 -14.01 -8.26
C ILE A 96 -1.67 -15.17 -7.95
N ASN A 97 -1.60 -15.63 -6.72
CA ASN A 97 -0.77 -16.76 -6.31
C ASN A 97 -1.15 -18.03 -7.07
N ALA A 98 -2.44 -18.35 -7.16
CA ALA A 98 -2.92 -19.51 -7.91
C ALA A 98 -2.58 -19.45 -9.41
N ALA A 99 -2.53 -18.25 -10.00
CA ALA A 99 -2.08 -18.06 -11.38
C ALA A 99 -0.56 -18.22 -11.52
N GLN A 100 0.20 -17.67 -10.56
CA GLN A 100 1.67 -17.75 -10.54
C GLN A 100 2.19 -19.19 -10.30
N GLU A 101 1.46 -20.00 -9.54
CA GLU A 101 1.80 -21.42 -9.31
C GLU A 101 1.67 -22.27 -10.58
N LYS A 102 0.70 -21.94 -11.41
CA LYS A 102 0.41 -22.71 -12.64
C LYS A 102 1.29 -22.38 -13.82
N ASP A 103 1.82 -21.15 -13.87
CA ASP A 103 2.53 -20.64 -15.04
C ASP A 103 3.75 -19.78 -14.64
N PRO A 104 4.98 -20.21 -15.00
CA PRO A 104 6.21 -19.44 -14.71
C PRO A 104 6.22 -18.05 -15.34
N ALA A 105 5.59 -17.84 -16.50
CA ALA A 105 5.52 -16.54 -17.12
C ALA A 105 4.57 -15.60 -16.34
N MET A 106 3.42 -16.11 -15.86
CA MET A 106 2.54 -15.39 -14.95
C MET A 106 3.26 -15.03 -13.64
N ARG A 107 4.12 -15.92 -13.12
CA ARG A 107 4.92 -15.64 -11.93
C ARG A 107 5.84 -14.44 -12.12
N ILE A 108 6.55 -14.36 -13.23
CA ILE A 108 7.43 -13.23 -13.54
C ILE A 108 6.62 -11.94 -13.70
N MET A 109 5.53 -11.99 -14.46
CA MET A 109 4.68 -10.82 -14.73
C MET A 109 4.04 -10.21 -13.50
N TYR A 110 3.57 -11.05 -12.59
CA TYR A 110 2.85 -10.59 -11.40
C TYR A 110 3.75 -10.47 -10.16
N ALA A 111 5.05 -10.75 -10.24
CA ALA A 111 5.95 -10.69 -9.09
C ALA A 111 5.95 -9.30 -8.41
N ALA A 112 6.12 -8.23 -9.17
CA ALA A 112 6.11 -6.87 -8.64
C ALA A 112 4.73 -6.45 -8.12
N ILE A 113 3.65 -6.86 -8.80
CA ILE A 113 2.27 -6.59 -8.39
C ILE A 113 1.95 -7.31 -7.08
N ASN A 114 2.28 -8.59 -7.00
CA ASN A 114 2.13 -9.41 -5.81
C ASN A 114 2.89 -8.81 -4.62
N ALA A 115 4.17 -8.46 -4.81
CA ALA A 115 4.98 -7.81 -3.78
C ALA A 115 4.36 -6.49 -3.29
N GLY A 116 3.86 -5.64 -4.19
CA GLY A 116 3.19 -4.39 -3.84
C GLY A 116 1.89 -4.59 -3.05
N ILE A 117 1.06 -5.58 -3.44
CA ILE A 117 -0.17 -5.93 -2.71
C ILE A 117 0.17 -6.51 -1.34
N SER A 118 1.11 -7.45 -1.27
CA SER A 118 1.53 -8.15 -0.05
C SER A 118 2.16 -7.22 0.97
N ASN A 119 2.90 -6.20 0.53
CA ASN A 119 3.58 -5.26 1.42
C ASN A 119 2.59 -4.59 2.39
N ALA A 120 1.59 -3.89 1.89
CA ALA A 120 0.61 -3.23 2.75
C ALA A 120 -0.34 -4.23 3.43
N TRP A 121 -0.69 -5.34 2.78
CA TRP A 121 -1.48 -6.42 3.38
C TRP A 121 -0.85 -6.98 4.66
N LYS A 122 0.45 -7.25 4.66
CA LYS A 122 1.18 -7.69 5.84
C LYS A 122 1.29 -6.59 6.90
N LYS A 123 1.54 -5.34 6.47
CA LYS A 123 1.60 -4.18 7.35
C LYS A 123 0.30 -4.02 8.12
N TRP A 124 -0.85 -4.03 7.47
CA TRP A 124 -2.15 -3.85 8.12
C TRP A 124 -2.50 -5.00 9.07
N GLN A 125 -2.15 -6.26 8.74
CA GLN A 125 -2.31 -7.37 9.67
C GLN A 125 -1.49 -7.17 10.96
N GLY A 126 -0.23 -6.74 10.82
CA GLY A 126 0.64 -6.44 11.94
C GLY A 126 0.15 -5.22 12.74
N GLU A 127 -0.35 -4.19 12.06
CA GLU A 127 -0.91 -2.98 12.68
C GLU A 127 -2.16 -3.28 13.50
N ALA A 128 -3.15 -3.94 12.92
CA ALA A 128 -4.38 -4.31 13.62
C ALA A 128 -4.09 -5.20 14.84
N LEU A 129 -3.20 -6.19 14.68
CA LEU A 129 -2.79 -7.06 15.78
C LEU A 129 -2.03 -6.30 16.87
N GLY A 130 -1.09 -5.43 16.49
CA GLY A 130 -0.28 -4.64 17.41
C GLY A 130 -1.13 -3.64 18.20
N LEU A 131 -1.96 -2.86 17.52
CA LEU A 131 -2.85 -1.87 18.15
C LEU A 131 -3.84 -2.54 19.12
N THR A 132 -4.34 -3.73 18.77
CA THR A 132 -5.22 -4.51 19.65
C THR A 132 -4.47 -5.04 20.88
N ARG A 133 -3.31 -5.66 20.68
CA ARG A 133 -2.50 -6.22 21.79
C ARG A 133 -2.02 -5.17 22.77
N LEU A 134 -1.67 -3.99 22.29
CA LEU A 134 -1.22 -2.86 23.10
C LEU A 134 -2.39 -2.08 23.73
N ASN A 135 -3.63 -2.46 23.44
CA ASN A 135 -4.82 -1.76 23.89
C ASN A 135 -4.77 -0.26 23.58
N THR A 136 -4.34 0.07 22.35
CA THR A 136 -3.99 1.45 21.96
C THR A 136 -5.20 2.39 22.03
N VAL A 137 -6.41 1.91 21.72
CA VAL A 137 -7.65 2.71 21.84
C VAL A 137 -7.83 3.21 23.27
N ALA A 138 -7.72 2.33 24.26
CA ALA A 138 -7.87 2.70 25.67
C ALA A 138 -6.75 3.64 26.14
N SER A 139 -5.51 3.41 25.71
CA SER A 139 -4.38 4.29 26.01
C SER A 139 -4.59 5.70 25.45
N LYS A 140 -5.10 5.81 24.23
CA LYS A 140 -5.45 7.11 23.62
C LYS A 140 -6.59 7.79 24.36
N GLN A 141 -7.63 7.04 24.78
CA GLN A 141 -8.73 7.57 25.58
C GLN A 141 -8.26 8.10 26.93
N GLU A 142 -7.27 7.47 27.55
CA GLU A 142 -6.67 7.97 28.79
C GLU A 142 -5.93 9.28 28.57
N TYR A 143 -5.14 9.37 27.52
CA TYR A 143 -4.46 10.60 27.10
C TYR A 143 -5.46 11.73 26.80
N GLU A 144 -6.56 11.43 26.10
CA GLU A 144 -7.63 12.38 25.81
C GLU A 144 -8.33 12.88 27.08
N ARG A 145 -8.57 11.99 28.05
CA ARG A 145 -9.12 12.39 29.36
C ARG A 145 -8.18 13.33 30.11
N ALA A 146 -6.88 13.03 30.10
CA ALA A 146 -5.89 13.91 30.73
C ALA A 146 -5.83 15.29 30.05
N PHE A 147 -5.85 15.32 28.71
CA PHE A 147 -5.92 16.57 27.94
C PHE A 147 -7.20 17.34 28.26
N GLN A 148 -8.36 16.69 28.29
CA GLN A 148 -9.64 17.33 28.58
C GLN A 148 -9.66 17.95 29.99
N ALA A 149 -9.10 17.25 30.97
CA ALA A 149 -8.97 17.78 32.33
C ALA A 149 -8.07 19.04 32.39
N TRP A 150 -6.94 19.00 31.66
CA TRP A 150 -6.04 20.15 31.53
C TRP A 150 -6.68 21.32 30.79
N ALA A 151 -7.53 21.03 29.76
CA ALA A 151 -8.17 22.04 28.91
C ALA A 151 -9.41 22.69 29.53
N GLN A 152 -9.92 22.18 30.64
CA GLN A 152 -11.21 22.55 31.20
C GLN A 152 -11.36 24.04 31.48
N ASP A 153 -10.31 24.70 31.96
CA ASP A 153 -10.24 26.11 32.28
C ASP A 153 -9.63 26.98 31.15
N LYS A 154 -9.40 26.40 29.97
CA LYS A 154 -8.78 27.03 28.81
C LYS A 154 -9.78 27.12 27.64
N PRO A 155 -10.44 28.29 27.45
CA PRO A 155 -11.51 28.43 26.46
C PRO A 155 -11.10 28.01 25.03
N GLU A 156 -9.83 28.23 24.64
CA GLU A 156 -9.29 27.94 23.33
C GLU A 156 -9.08 26.41 23.07
N TYR A 157 -9.04 25.60 24.12
CA TYR A 157 -8.79 24.13 24.01
C TYR A 157 -9.94 23.26 24.50
N ARG A 158 -10.85 23.84 25.29
CA ARG A 158 -11.90 23.10 26.01
C ARG A 158 -12.77 22.24 25.10
N ASP A 159 -13.11 22.71 23.93
CA ASP A 159 -14.05 22.06 23.01
C ASP A 159 -13.37 21.30 21.85
N VAL A 160 -12.02 21.36 21.74
CA VAL A 160 -11.26 20.80 20.62
C VAL A 160 -11.52 19.31 20.42
N LEU A 161 -11.48 18.49 21.49
CA LEU A 161 -11.73 17.03 21.37
C LEU A 161 -13.15 16.73 20.91
N LYS A 162 -14.13 17.50 21.43
CA LYS A 162 -15.54 17.36 21.05
C LYS A 162 -15.75 17.67 19.57
N GLU A 163 -15.14 18.76 19.09
CA GLU A 163 -15.21 19.17 17.68
C GLU A 163 -14.54 18.16 16.76
N LEU A 164 -13.32 17.69 17.10
CA LEU A 164 -12.63 16.67 16.32
C LEU A 164 -13.40 15.35 16.25
N LYS A 165 -13.99 14.89 17.36
CA LYS A 165 -14.81 13.68 17.38
C LYS A 165 -16.08 13.82 16.53
N ALA A 166 -16.71 15.00 16.57
CA ALA A 166 -17.85 15.29 15.71
C ALA A 166 -17.49 15.26 14.22
N GLU A 167 -16.33 15.81 13.85
CA GLU A 167 -15.83 15.75 12.48
C GLU A 167 -15.49 14.32 12.06
N TYR A 168 -14.83 13.53 12.90
CA TYR A 168 -14.60 12.10 12.58
C TYR A 168 -15.91 11.34 12.34
N ALA A 169 -16.91 11.52 13.22
CA ALA A 169 -18.22 10.89 13.05
C ALA A 169 -18.88 11.30 11.71
N ARG A 170 -18.68 12.54 11.28
CA ARG A 170 -19.24 13.05 10.02
C ARG A 170 -18.55 12.48 8.78
N ILE A 171 -17.23 12.23 8.84
CA ILE A 171 -16.44 11.88 7.65
C ILE A 171 -16.15 10.39 7.49
N PHE A 172 -16.28 9.57 8.55
CA PHE A 172 -15.81 8.17 8.49
C PHE A 172 -16.50 7.33 7.41
N ASP A 173 -17.78 7.54 7.14
CA ASP A 173 -18.47 6.78 6.09
C ASP A 173 -18.00 7.18 4.69
N ALA A 174 -17.81 8.49 4.46
CA ALA A 174 -17.24 8.97 3.21
C ALA A 174 -15.79 8.49 3.02
N TYR A 175 -15.00 8.51 4.10
CA TYR A 175 -13.63 8.06 4.08
C TYR A 175 -13.54 6.55 3.81
N PHE A 176 -14.38 5.76 4.46
CA PHE A 176 -14.49 4.32 4.21
C PHE A 176 -14.87 4.02 2.76
N ALA A 177 -15.85 4.73 2.20
CA ALA A 177 -16.24 4.57 0.80
C ALA A 177 -15.09 4.90 -0.15
N LEU A 178 -14.29 5.94 0.15
CA LEU A 178 -13.11 6.31 -0.64
C LEU A 178 -11.98 5.27 -0.53
N GLU A 179 -11.71 4.74 0.66
CA GLU A 179 -10.75 3.65 0.86
C GLU A 179 -11.17 2.39 0.11
N LEU A 180 -12.45 2.03 0.21
CA LEU A 180 -13.03 0.88 -0.50
C LEU A 180 -12.91 1.06 -2.02
N MET A 181 -13.24 2.23 -2.56
CA MET A 181 -13.05 2.57 -3.97
C MET A 181 -11.57 2.40 -4.38
N SER A 182 -10.65 2.86 -3.54
CA SER A 182 -9.22 2.79 -3.80
C SER A 182 -8.70 1.35 -3.83
N GLU A 183 -9.19 0.49 -2.94
CA GLU A 183 -8.78 -0.92 -2.85
C GLU A 183 -9.49 -1.83 -3.87
N THR A 184 -10.57 -1.38 -4.49
CA THR A 184 -11.37 -2.15 -5.44
C THR A 184 -11.28 -1.61 -6.86
N ILE A 185 -11.93 -0.51 -7.16
CA ILE A 185 -12.11 0.00 -8.52
C ILE A 185 -10.84 0.66 -9.06
N ARG A 186 -10.08 1.39 -8.21
CA ARG A 186 -8.85 2.11 -8.58
C ARG A 186 -7.59 1.25 -8.65
N THR A 187 -7.70 -0.06 -8.49
CA THR A 187 -6.54 -0.97 -8.35
C THR A 187 -5.72 -1.19 -9.61
N GLY A 188 -6.18 -0.74 -10.76
CA GLY A 188 -5.48 -0.90 -12.04
C GLY A 188 -5.79 -2.21 -12.78
N GLU A 189 -6.57 -3.13 -12.20
CA GLU A 189 -7.03 -4.33 -12.91
C GLU A 189 -7.89 -3.98 -14.12
N LEU A 190 -8.75 -2.96 -13.98
CA LEU A 190 -9.55 -2.43 -15.09
C LEU A 190 -8.65 -1.93 -16.23
N ASN A 191 -7.62 -1.15 -15.93
CA ASN A 191 -6.66 -0.69 -16.93
C ASN A 191 -5.95 -1.84 -17.63
N ARG A 192 -5.63 -2.93 -16.92
CA ARG A 192 -4.98 -4.12 -17.50
C ARG A 192 -5.90 -4.94 -18.40
N ILE A 193 -7.22 -4.81 -18.25
CA ILE A 193 -8.18 -5.44 -19.17
C ILE A 193 -8.17 -4.74 -20.53
N TYR A 194 -8.05 -3.42 -20.54
CA TYR A 194 -8.15 -2.60 -21.75
C TYR A 194 -6.79 -2.29 -22.38
N ASN A 195 -5.78 -2.03 -21.58
CA ASN A 195 -4.45 -1.74 -22.07
C ASN A 195 -3.69 -3.04 -22.29
N ARG A 196 -3.36 -3.36 -23.52
CA ARG A 196 -2.52 -4.50 -23.85
C ARG A 196 -1.16 -4.32 -23.16
N PRO A 197 -0.77 -5.19 -22.23
CA PRO A 197 0.57 -5.15 -21.67
C PRO A 197 1.59 -5.45 -22.78
N SER A 198 2.80 -4.92 -22.63
CA SER A 198 3.93 -5.17 -23.56
C SER A 198 4.52 -6.59 -23.47
N PHE A 199 3.72 -7.55 -23.01
CA PHE A 199 4.07 -8.96 -22.92
C PHE A 199 3.66 -9.70 -24.20
N GLY A 200 4.39 -10.74 -24.55
CA GLY A 200 4.12 -11.51 -25.74
C GLY A 200 2.68 -12.00 -25.87
N ASP A 201 2.21 -12.14 -27.09
CA ASP A 201 0.81 -12.47 -27.40
C ASP A 201 0.34 -13.80 -26.77
N GLU A 202 1.26 -14.72 -26.54
CA GLU A 202 0.99 -16.06 -25.97
C GLU A 202 0.43 -16.02 -24.55
N ILE A 203 0.88 -15.07 -23.72
CA ILE A 203 0.46 -14.97 -22.31
C ILE A 203 -0.69 -13.98 -22.10
N TYR A 204 -0.99 -13.15 -23.08
CA TYR A 204 -2.02 -12.12 -22.96
C TYR A 204 -3.41 -12.66 -22.59
N PRO A 205 -3.89 -13.80 -23.15
CA PRO A 205 -5.17 -14.37 -22.77
C PRO A 205 -5.29 -14.72 -21.28
N GLN A 206 -4.22 -15.29 -20.69
CA GLN A 206 -4.18 -15.64 -19.26
C GLN A 206 -4.21 -14.39 -18.38
N VAL A 207 -3.44 -13.36 -18.75
CA VAL A 207 -3.45 -12.05 -18.08
C VAL A 207 -4.84 -11.43 -18.10
N LYS A 208 -5.47 -11.43 -19.27
CA LYS A 208 -6.82 -10.88 -19.45
C LYS A 208 -7.86 -11.65 -18.63
N ALA A 209 -7.79 -12.97 -18.61
CA ALA A 209 -8.68 -13.81 -17.81
C ALA A 209 -8.53 -13.53 -16.30
N LEU A 210 -7.30 -13.49 -15.81
CA LEU A 210 -7.04 -13.18 -14.40
C LEU A 210 -7.54 -11.78 -14.01
N ASN A 211 -7.24 -10.76 -14.82
CA ASN A 211 -7.69 -9.39 -14.50
C ASN A 211 -9.21 -9.24 -14.55
N ARG A 212 -9.91 -9.96 -15.43
CA ARG A 212 -11.38 -9.99 -15.44
C ARG A 212 -11.94 -10.65 -14.18
N ASP A 213 -11.35 -11.76 -13.73
CA ASP A 213 -11.78 -12.43 -12.50
C ASP A 213 -11.54 -11.54 -11.28
N LEU A 214 -10.36 -10.94 -11.18
CA LEU A 214 -10.04 -9.97 -10.14
C LEU A 214 -11.03 -8.80 -10.12
N PHE A 215 -11.30 -8.21 -11.29
CA PHE A 215 -12.22 -7.08 -11.39
C PHE A 215 -13.64 -7.45 -10.93
N ARG A 216 -14.17 -8.62 -11.31
CA ARG A 216 -15.48 -9.07 -10.87
C ARG A 216 -15.60 -9.17 -9.35
N VAL A 217 -14.58 -9.73 -8.71
CA VAL A 217 -14.56 -9.87 -7.25
C VAL A 217 -14.47 -8.52 -6.59
N LEU A 218 -13.56 -7.67 -7.05
CA LEU A 218 -13.36 -6.33 -6.50
C LEU A 218 -14.59 -5.42 -6.70
N TYR A 219 -15.25 -5.53 -7.86
CA TYR A 219 -16.50 -4.81 -8.12
C TYR A 219 -17.61 -5.25 -7.18
N ARG A 220 -17.73 -6.57 -6.93
CA ARG A 220 -18.70 -7.10 -5.98
C ARG A 220 -18.42 -6.60 -4.56
N GLU A 221 -17.15 -6.64 -4.12
CA GLU A 221 -16.74 -6.09 -2.83
C GLU A 221 -17.12 -4.61 -2.69
N TYR A 222 -16.92 -3.82 -3.74
CA TYR A 222 -17.35 -2.43 -3.76
C TYR A 222 -18.86 -2.30 -3.65
N TYR A 223 -19.59 -3.01 -4.49
CA TYR A 223 -21.05 -2.94 -4.56
C TYR A 223 -21.73 -3.37 -3.24
N ASP A 224 -21.24 -4.45 -2.63
CA ASP A 224 -21.84 -5.03 -1.44
C ASP A 224 -21.51 -4.25 -0.16
N ASN A 225 -20.40 -3.51 -0.12
CA ASN A 225 -19.89 -2.89 1.10
C ASN A 225 -19.80 -1.35 1.07
N CYS A 226 -19.95 -0.72 -0.10
CA CYS A 226 -19.94 0.74 -0.18
C CYS A 226 -21.25 1.33 0.37
N PRO A 227 -21.21 2.31 1.28
CA PRO A 227 -22.41 2.99 1.71
C PRO A 227 -23.16 3.59 0.51
N GLN A 228 -24.48 3.36 0.44
CA GLN A 228 -25.30 3.63 -0.75
C GLN A 228 -25.21 5.08 -1.24
N GLU A 229 -25.14 6.03 -0.32
CA GLU A 229 -25.04 7.46 -0.64
C GLU A 229 -23.76 7.84 -1.39
N TYR A 230 -22.67 7.06 -1.20
CA TYR A 230 -21.37 7.30 -1.86
C TYR A 230 -21.14 6.40 -3.08
N MET A 231 -21.83 5.28 -3.20
CA MET A 231 -21.59 4.27 -4.23
C MET A 231 -21.65 4.84 -5.65
N VAL A 232 -22.78 5.43 -6.02
CA VAL A 232 -22.99 5.96 -7.39
C VAL A 232 -22.13 7.19 -7.66
N PRO A 233 -22.07 8.21 -6.78
CA PRO A 233 -21.25 9.39 -7.02
C PRO A 233 -19.77 9.06 -7.17
N LEU A 234 -19.20 8.18 -6.34
CA LEU A 234 -17.78 7.80 -6.44
C LEU A 234 -17.49 7.02 -7.71
N PHE A 235 -18.38 6.09 -8.08
CA PHE A 235 -18.21 5.31 -9.29
C PHE A 235 -18.30 6.19 -10.56
N ALA A 236 -19.24 7.12 -10.60
CA ALA A 236 -19.37 8.08 -11.69
C ALA A 236 -18.14 8.98 -11.83
N ALA A 237 -17.62 9.50 -10.72
CA ALA A 237 -16.39 10.30 -10.70
C ALA A 237 -15.17 9.49 -11.20
N GLU A 238 -15.09 8.20 -10.90
CA GLU A 238 -14.01 7.36 -11.38
C GLU A 238 -14.10 7.06 -12.88
N VAL A 239 -15.31 6.86 -13.40
CA VAL A 239 -15.56 6.71 -14.84
C VAL A 239 -15.15 7.97 -15.60
N GLU A 240 -15.52 9.16 -15.10
CA GLU A 240 -15.12 10.44 -15.65
C GLU A 240 -13.59 10.61 -15.65
N ARG A 241 -12.94 10.25 -14.55
CA ARG A 241 -11.46 10.27 -14.44
C ARG A 241 -10.78 9.36 -15.46
N LEU A 242 -11.34 8.21 -15.77
CA LEU A 242 -10.81 7.27 -16.77
C LEU A 242 -11.03 7.72 -18.21
N GLY A 243 -11.89 8.72 -18.44
CA GLY A 243 -12.10 9.35 -19.74
C GLY A 243 -12.74 8.45 -20.82
N SER A 244 -13.34 7.32 -20.42
CA SER A 244 -13.94 6.38 -21.36
C SER A 244 -15.29 5.84 -20.88
N PRO A 245 -16.40 6.42 -21.40
CA PRO A 245 -17.75 5.85 -21.21
C PRO A 245 -17.87 4.40 -21.71
N GLU A 246 -17.04 4.02 -22.70
CA GLU A 246 -17.03 2.67 -23.28
C GLU A 246 -16.38 1.64 -22.34
N ALA A 247 -15.32 2.02 -21.60
CA ALA A 247 -14.74 1.18 -20.55
C ALA A 247 -15.78 0.86 -19.47
N TYR A 248 -16.66 1.81 -19.16
CA TYR A 248 -17.76 1.66 -18.22
C TYR A 248 -18.86 0.73 -18.75
N ALA A 249 -19.31 0.94 -19.98
CA ALA A 249 -20.36 0.12 -20.60
C ALA A 249 -19.95 -1.35 -20.69
N LEU A 250 -18.67 -1.61 -21.06
CA LEU A 250 -18.13 -2.97 -21.10
C LEU A 250 -17.96 -3.61 -19.74
N SER A 251 -17.72 -2.85 -18.66
CA SER A 251 -17.69 -3.39 -17.29
C SER A 251 -19.05 -3.85 -16.81
N LEU A 252 -20.14 -3.17 -17.21
CA LEU A 252 -21.52 -3.50 -16.83
C LEU A 252 -22.13 -4.67 -17.64
N ILE A 253 -21.69 -4.88 -18.88
CA ILE A 253 -22.23 -5.92 -19.76
C ILE A 253 -21.67 -7.32 -19.43
N HIS A 254 -20.55 -7.40 -18.68
CA HIS A 254 -19.85 -8.66 -18.38
C HIS A 254 -19.82 -9.04 -16.91
N ILE A 255 -20.62 -8.37 -16.07
CA ILE A 255 -20.92 -8.72 -14.68
C ILE A 255 -22.21 -9.54 -14.64
#